data_f159e3f9eab0c012937c2e4d2d9840fd
#
_entry.id   f159e3f9eab0c012937c2e4d2d9840fd
#
_cell.length_a   1.000
_cell.length_b   1.000
_cell.length_c   1.000
_cell.angle_alpha   90.00
_cell.angle_beta   90.00
_cell.angle_gamma   90.00
#
_symmetry.space_group_name_H-M   'P 1'
#
loop_
_entity.id
_entity.type
_entity.pdbx_description
1 polymer ?
#
loop_
_entity_poly.entity_id
_entity_poly.type
_entity_poly.pdbx_seq_one_letter_code
_entity_poly.pdbx_strand_id
1 'polypeptide(L)'
;MNTGPASATPTIAYLAEGRIRIKARNEAPRTIESVFGNSIREKAVCAQQRNSWKSTGNDGSPFGRALWGKAAVAGQEIPLMITSICSAREAGGLIYSLESDSLCALLEVSQLGAEERRLWNDNRTQIRHVSLSRATGNLVFSVLHQNGTANIGVKIAGEGGYKELTEGDSFDTAPRWVPGSETKIIFQSAGVGRNERGQFAALGPFSLQQFDTETGEMTTLLEDPQFDYLAPQMLADGRLLYIRRPWSGRQRVNPLHLIKDAVLFPFRLAYAFFQFLNFFSAIFTGRKLTSAGGPKGNDMDMKQMMIWGNLVRAQSPGRPEEEGPDLVPKSWELHCRTASGETRTLAAGVLAYDTNAEAGVICTNGNAVFLLHPDGKKEHILNEHMIQQVFFLPG
;
A
#
# COMPACT_ATOMS: atom_id res chain seq x y z
N MET A 1 6.67 -0.46 -47.67
CA MET A 1 6.89 0.24 -46.41
C MET A 1 5.55 0.28 -45.67
N ASN A 2 5.31 -0.71 -44.81
CA ASN A 2 4.06 -0.82 -44.07
C ASN A 2 4.35 -0.20 -42.68
N THR A 3 4.01 1.06 -42.51
CA THR A 3 3.97 1.71 -41.21
C THR A 3 2.77 1.13 -40.47
N GLY A 4 3.00 0.07 -39.67
CA GLY A 4 2.01 -0.40 -38.73
C GLY A 4 1.60 0.76 -37.79
N PRO A 5 0.34 0.79 -37.32
CA PRO A 5 -0.12 1.86 -36.44
C PRO A 5 0.78 1.92 -35.22
N ALA A 6 1.39 3.08 -35.00
CA ALA A 6 2.18 3.33 -33.77
C ALA A 6 1.31 2.96 -32.58
N SER A 7 1.73 1.93 -31.84
CA SER A 7 1.05 1.45 -30.63
C SER A 7 0.75 2.64 -29.73
N ALA A 8 -0.52 2.94 -29.58
CA ALA A 8 -0.93 4.07 -28.76
C ALA A 8 -0.59 3.77 -27.30
N THR A 9 0.19 4.64 -26.65
CA THR A 9 0.44 4.54 -25.20
C THR A 9 -0.91 4.49 -24.49
N PRO A 10 -1.21 3.43 -23.72
CA PRO A 10 -2.52 3.27 -23.10
C PRO A 10 -2.76 4.30 -22.00
N THR A 11 -4.02 4.58 -21.72
CA THR A 11 -4.40 5.36 -20.53
C THR A 11 -4.16 4.51 -19.28
N ILE A 12 -3.54 5.10 -18.28
CA ILE A 12 -3.19 4.44 -17.03
C ILE A 12 -3.76 5.18 -15.82
N ALA A 13 -4.13 4.43 -14.79
CA ALA A 13 -4.39 4.95 -13.47
C ALA A 13 -3.30 4.48 -12.51
N TYR A 14 -2.92 5.34 -11.57
CA TYR A 14 -1.96 4.98 -10.54
C TYR A 14 -2.31 5.64 -9.20
N LEU A 15 -1.87 4.99 -8.15
CA LEU A 15 -2.02 5.47 -6.78
C LEU A 15 -0.68 6.02 -6.31
N ALA A 16 -0.63 7.30 -6.01
CA ALA A 16 0.54 7.97 -5.47
C ALA A 16 0.14 8.84 -4.27
N GLU A 17 0.86 8.70 -3.15
CA GLU A 17 0.62 9.46 -1.91
C GLU A 17 -0.85 9.43 -1.43
N GLY A 18 -1.54 8.29 -1.59
CA GLY A 18 -2.94 8.12 -1.20
C GLY A 18 -3.94 8.85 -2.10
N ARG A 19 -3.54 9.23 -3.32
CA ARG A 19 -4.38 9.89 -4.33
C ARG A 19 -4.40 9.12 -5.63
N ILE A 20 -5.56 9.03 -6.27
CA ILE A 20 -5.68 8.47 -7.62
C ILE A 20 -5.26 9.51 -8.64
N ARG A 21 -4.40 9.11 -9.55
CA ARG A 21 -4.02 9.92 -10.72
C ARG A 21 -4.22 9.14 -11.99
N ILE A 22 -4.62 9.85 -13.04
CA ILE A 22 -4.84 9.29 -14.37
C ILE A 22 -3.92 10.02 -15.33
N LYS A 23 -3.22 9.24 -16.16
CA LYS A 23 -2.36 9.71 -17.23
C LYS A 23 -2.87 9.20 -18.56
N ALA A 24 -3.46 10.06 -19.35
CA ALA A 24 -3.74 9.82 -20.77
C ALA A 24 -2.49 10.15 -21.61
N ARG A 25 -2.47 9.66 -22.85
CA ARG A 25 -1.30 9.62 -23.73
C ARG A 25 -0.46 10.90 -23.79
N ASN A 26 -1.07 12.05 -23.99
CA ASN A 26 -0.36 13.33 -24.21
C ASN A 26 -0.80 14.42 -23.22
N GLU A 27 -1.44 14.01 -22.12
CA GLU A 27 -1.97 14.93 -21.12
C GLU A 27 -1.10 14.90 -19.85
N ALA A 28 -1.09 15.99 -19.11
CA ALA A 28 -0.55 15.97 -17.75
C ALA A 28 -1.36 15.03 -16.85
N PRO A 29 -0.76 14.40 -15.83
CA PRO A 29 -1.51 13.57 -14.89
C PRO A 29 -2.63 14.37 -14.21
N ARG A 30 -3.84 13.80 -14.19
CA ARG A 30 -5.02 14.40 -13.54
C ARG A 30 -5.33 13.65 -12.26
N THR A 31 -5.52 14.38 -11.15
CA THR A 31 -5.94 13.79 -9.87
C THR A 31 -7.47 13.60 -9.85
N ILE A 32 -7.91 12.45 -9.38
CA ILE A 32 -9.32 12.16 -9.09
C ILE A 32 -9.55 12.39 -7.60
N GLU A 33 -10.47 13.30 -7.29
CA GLU A 33 -10.90 13.56 -5.93
C GLU A 33 -12.15 12.75 -5.58
N SER A 34 -12.19 12.19 -4.36
CA SER A 34 -13.36 11.50 -3.86
C SER A 34 -14.39 12.51 -3.39
N VAL A 35 -15.57 12.51 -4.00
CA VAL A 35 -16.73 13.34 -3.57
C VAL A 35 -17.20 12.91 -2.19
N PHE A 36 -17.26 11.60 -1.94
CA PHE A 36 -17.59 11.04 -0.63
C PHE A 36 -16.55 11.43 0.43
N GLY A 37 -15.26 11.34 0.10
CA GLY A 37 -14.18 11.75 0.98
C GLY A 37 -14.27 13.24 1.35
N ASN A 38 -14.51 14.10 0.38
CA ASN A 38 -14.71 15.54 0.62
C ASN A 38 -15.92 15.81 1.52
N SER A 39 -17.04 15.11 1.31
CA SER A 39 -18.23 15.26 2.17
C SER A 39 -17.96 14.87 3.63
N ILE A 40 -17.09 13.86 3.87
CA ILE A 40 -16.68 13.46 5.23
C ILE A 40 -15.80 14.54 5.86
N ARG A 41 -14.85 15.10 5.12
CA ARG A 41 -14.00 16.20 5.61
C ARG A 41 -14.83 17.40 6.01
N GLU A 42 -15.78 17.82 5.17
CA GLU A 42 -16.69 18.93 5.45
C GLU A 42 -17.53 18.69 6.71
N LYS A 43 -18.13 17.49 6.84
CA LYS A 43 -18.89 17.13 8.03
C LYS A 43 -18.06 17.15 9.30
N ALA A 44 -16.80 16.69 9.21
CA ALA A 44 -15.88 16.71 10.34
C ALA A 44 -15.50 18.13 10.75
N VAL A 45 -15.19 19.01 9.78
CA VAL A 45 -14.93 20.44 10.04
C VAL A 45 -16.14 21.10 10.69
N CYS A 46 -17.36 20.86 10.17
CA CYS A 46 -18.58 21.39 10.78
C CYS A 46 -18.81 20.86 12.20
N ALA A 47 -18.52 19.57 12.46
CA ALA A 47 -18.63 18.99 13.80
C ALA A 47 -17.61 19.58 14.77
N GLN A 48 -16.37 19.81 14.32
CA GLN A 48 -15.33 20.48 15.12
C GLN A 48 -15.74 21.93 15.44
N GLN A 49 -16.24 22.69 14.46
CA GLN A 49 -16.71 24.06 14.67
C GLN A 49 -17.87 24.13 15.67
N ARG A 50 -18.84 23.20 15.57
CA ARG A 50 -19.96 23.09 16.54
C ARG A 50 -19.50 22.76 17.96
N ASN A 51 -18.39 22.00 18.11
CA ASN A 51 -17.90 21.59 19.42
C ASN A 51 -16.77 22.49 19.95
N SER A 52 -16.27 23.45 19.16
CA SER A 52 -15.16 24.35 19.57
C SER A 52 -15.51 25.18 20.80
N TRP A 53 -16.77 25.57 21.00
CA TRP A 53 -17.23 26.30 22.18
C TRP A 53 -17.18 25.46 23.47
N LYS A 54 -17.27 24.11 23.37
CA LYS A 54 -17.14 23.21 24.52
C LYS A 54 -15.69 23.08 25.02
N SER A 55 -14.72 23.30 24.12
CA SER A 55 -13.30 23.26 24.45
C SER A 55 -12.75 24.59 24.95
N THR A 56 -13.54 25.68 24.87
CA THR A 56 -13.17 27.02 25.37
C THR A 56 -13.53 27.21 26.87
N GLY A 57 -14.11 26.20 27.51
CA GLY A 57 -14.34 26.17 28.97
C GLY A 57 -13.01 26.02 29.71
N ASN A 58 -12.69 27.04 30.45
CA ASN A 58 -11.54 27.35 31.28
C ASN A 58 -11.09 26.18 32.18
N ASP A 59 -10.26 25.25 31.68
CA ASP A 59 -9.43 24.37 32.51
C ASP A 59 -7.96 24.61 32.17
N GLY A 60 -7.44 25.71 32.75
CA GLY A 60 -6.06 26.14 32.67
C GLY A 60 -5.07 25.23 33.42
N SER A 61 -5.36 23.94 33.59
CA SER A 61 -4.43 23.00 34.17
C SER A 61 -3.53 22.37 33.12
N PRO A 62 -2.21 22.62 33.18
CA PRO A 62 -1.24 21.95 32.30
C PRO A 62 -1.22 20.42 32.49
N PHE A 63 -1.73 19.94 33.62
CA PHE A 63 -1.78 18.51 33.98
C PHE A 63 -2.92 17.75 33.29
N GLY A 64 -4.06 18.38 33.02
CA GLY A 64 -5.19 17.75 32.34
C GLY A 64 -4.90 17.34 30.89
N ARG A 65 -4.07 18.12 30.18
CA ARG A 65 -3.67 17.85 28.79
C ARG A 65 -2.71 16.68 28.63
N ALA A 66 -1.92 16.37 29.65
CA ALA A 66 -0.92 15.31 29.58
C ALA A 66 -1.47 13.91 29.92
N LEU A 67 -2.57 13.83 30.70
CA LEU A 67 -3.12 12.55 31.18
C LEU A 67 -4.29 12.02 30.35
N TRP A 68 -5.03 12.87 29.64
CA TRP A 68 -6.28 12.47 28.96
C TRP A 68 -6.21 12.51 27.43
N GLY A 69 -5.03 12.18 26.87
CA GLY A 69 -4.89 12.03 25.42
C GLY A 69 -5.08 13.34 24.65
N LYS A 70 -4.42 13.47 23.54
CA LYS A 70 -4.47 14.62 22.63
C LYS A 70 -5.91 15.11 22.45
N ALA A 71 -6.25 16.23 23.12
CA ALA A 71 -7.39 17.02 22.70
C ALA A 71 -7.20 17.31 21.21
N ALA A 72 -8.18 16.96 20.38
CA ALA A 72 -8.14 17.23 18.95
C ALA A 72 -7.81 18.71 18.77
N VAL A 73 -6.62 19.00 18.24
CA VAL A 73 -6.19 20.36 17.97
C VAL A 73 -7.16 20.87 16.92
N ALA A 74 -7.89 21.95 17.22
CA ALA A 74 -8.80 22.60 16.28
C ALA A 74 -8.00 22.92 15.00
N GLY A 75 -8.41 22.31 13.87
CA GLY A 75 -7.72 22.46 12.58
C GLY A 75 -7.00 21.21 12.08
N GLN A 76 -7.01 20.09 12.79
CA GLN A 76 -6.40 18.86 12.28
C GLN A 76 -7.32 18.23 11.21
N GLU A 77 -6.90 18.27 9.96
CA GLU A 77 -7.59 17.60 8.85
C GLU A 77 -7.65 16.09 9.15
N ILE A 78 -8.84 15.50 8.92
CA ILE A 78 -8.97 14.03 8.99
C ILE A 78 -8.16 13.46 7.84
N PRO A 79 -7.12 12.64 8.10
CA PRO A 79 -6.35 12.03 7.05
C PRO A 79 -7.23 10.99 6.34
N LEU A 80 -7.67 11.31 5.13
CA LEU A 80 -8.37 10.41 4.22
C LEU A 80 -7.38 9.96 3.17
N MET A 81 -7.17 8.66 3.06
CA MET A 81 -6.22 8.07 2.11
C MET A 81 -6.93 7.04 1.25
N ILE A 82 -6.64 7.07 -0.04
CA ILE A 82 -6.99 5.97 -0.93
C ILE A 82 -5.89 4.93 -0.80
N THR A 83 -6.27 3.68 -0.53
CA THR A 83 -5.33 2.62 -0.14
C THR A 83 -5.25 1.49 -1.15
N SER A 84 -6.22 1.40 -2.06
CA SER A 84 -6.21 0.45 -3.17
C SER A 84 -7.08 0.94 -4.31
N ILE A 85 -6.69 0.59 -5.54
CA ILE A 85 -7.46 0.87 -6.75
C ILE A 85 -7.50 -0.36 -7.66
N CYS A 86 -8.57 -0.52 -8.43
CA CYS A 86 -8.64 -1.46 -9.55
C CYS A 86 -9.58 -0.90 -10.63
N SER A 87 -9.51 -1.44 -11.86
CA SER A 87 -10.43 -1.07 -12.93
C SER A 87 -11.84 -1.56 -12.62
N ALA A 88 -12.86 -0.75 -12.88
CA ALA A 88 -14.26 -1.13 -12.80
C ALA A 88 -14.66 -2.01 -14.00
N ARG A 89 -15.92 -2.51 -13.97
CA ARG A 89 -16.48 -3.27 -15.08
C ARG A 89 -16.70 -2.42 -16.32
N GLU A 90 -17.15 -1.19 -16.11
CA GLU A 90 -17.36 -0.21 -17.18
C GLU A 90 -16.03 0.36 -17.66
N ALA A 91 -15.93 0.62 -18.96
CA ALA A 91 -14.76 1.24 -19.56
C ALA A 91 -14.48 2.62 -18.92
N GLY A 92 -13.23 2.88 -18.56
CA GLY A 92 -12.81 4.13 -17.92
C GLY A 92 -13.24 4.29 -16.45
N GLY A 93 -13.95 3.31 -15.87
CA GLY A 93 -14.35 3.33 -14.46
C GLY A 93 -13.26 2.76 -13.55
N LEU A 94 -13.30 3.18 -12.27
CA LEU A 94 -12.41 2.73 -11.20
C LEU A 94 -13.19 2.31 -9.98
N ILE A 95 -12.69 1.29 -9.27
CA ILE A 95 -13.09 0.96 -7.91
C ILE A 95 -11.90 1.23 -7.00
N TYR A 96 -12.15 1.85 -5.85
CA TYR A 96 -11.10 2.16 -4.90
C TYR A 96 -11.55 2.02 -3.45
N SER A 97 -10.62 1.77 -2.55
CA SER A 97 -10.83 1.82 -1.11
C SER A 97 -10.37 3.15 -0.55
N LEU A 98 -11.25 3.82 0.20
CA LEU A 98 -10.99 5.05 0.94
C LEU A 98 -10.96 4.75 2.43
N GLU A 99 -9.96 5.23 3.14
CA GLU A 99 -9.74 4.92 4.55
C GLU A 99 -9.42 6.17 5.37
N SER A 100 -9.90 6.16 6.60
CA SER A 100 -9.51 7.05 7.70
C SER A 100 -9.39 6.24 8.99
N ASP A 101 -9.04 6.89 10.10
CA ASP A 101 -8.94 6.25 11.43
C ASP A 101 -10.25 5.57 11.87
N SER A 102 -11.41 5.99 11.35
CA SER A 102 -12.75 5.56 11.79
C SER A 102 -13.67 5.12 10.66
N LEU A 103 -13.17 4.98 9.45
CA LEU A 103 -14.00 4.62 8.28
C LEU A 103 -13.13 3.93 7.23
N CYS A 104 -13.66 2.83 6.69
CA CYS A 104 -13.23 2.27 5.42
C CYS A 104 -14.41 2.17 4.48
N ALA A 105 -14.27 2.58 3.22
CA ALA A 105 -15.30 2.51 2.22
C ALA A 105 -14.76 1.99 0.88
N LEU A 106 -15.56 1.18 0.19
CA LEU A 106 -15.38 0.83 -1.22
C LEU A 106 -16.27 1.69 -2.08
N LEU A 107 -15.68 2.35 -3.03
CA LEU A 107 -16.29 3.32 -3.91
C LEU A 107 -16.02 2.97 -5.37
N GLU A 108 -16.97 3.22 -6.23
CA GLU A 108 -16.86 3.08 -7.66
C GLU A 108 -17.08 4.44 -8.31
N VAL A 109 -16.21 4.80 -9.22
CA VAL A 109 -16.33 6.01 -10.04
C VAL A 109 -16.51 5.57 -11.49
N SER A 110 -17.63 5.95 -12.08
CA SER A 110 -17.91 5.75 -13.52
C SER A 110 -17.26 6.87 -14.33
N GLN A 111 -16.78 6.54 -15.53
CA GLN A 111 -16.30 7.50 -16.53
C GLN A 111 -15.50 8.70 -15.97
N LEU A 112 -14.42 8.42 -15.23
CA LEU A 112 -13.43 9.43 -14.84
C LEU A 112 -13.96 10.62 -14.02
N GLY A 113 -14.92 10.37 -13.10
CA GLY A 113 -15.33 11.35 -12.10
C GLY A 113 -16.73 11.93 -12.29
N ALA A 114 -17.56 11.37 -13.18
CA ALA A 114 -18.93 11.84 -13.38
C ALA A 114 -19.85 11.45 -12.22
N GLU A 115 -19.81 10.20 -11.77
CA GLU A 115 -20.63 9.70 -10.67
C GLU A 115 -19.82 8.80 -9.76
N GLU A 116 -19.92 9.03 -8.47
CA GLU A 116 -19.31 8.21 -7.42
C GLU A 116 -20.40 7.41 -6.70
N ARG A 117 -20.28 6.08 -6.70
CA ARG A 117 -21.18 5.16 -6.06
C ARG A 117 -20.48 4.43 -4.92
N ARG A 118 -21.08 4.46 -3.75
CA ARG A 118 -20.59 3.69 -2.60
C ARG A 118 -21.07 2.24 -2.71
N LEU A 119 -20.13 1.30 -2.79
CA LEU A 119 -20.40 -0.12 -2.85
C LEU A 119 -20.54 -0.75 -1.47
N TRP A 120 -19.76 -0.25 -0.50
CA TRP A 120 -19.74 -0.74 0.87
C TRP A 120 -18.99 0.23 1.78
N ASN A 121 -19.29 0.21 3.08
CA ASN A 121 -18.50 0.89 4.10
C ASN A 121 -18.65 0.25 5.48
N ASP A 122 -17.61 0.36 6.30
CA ASP A 122 -17.58 -0.03 7.70
C ASP A 122 -16.60 0.85 8.49
N ASN A 123 -16.75 0.84 9.82
CA ASN A 123 -15.95 1.67 10.72
C ASN A 123 -14.77 0.91 11.37
N ARG A 124 -14.69 -0.41 11.20
CA ARG A 124 -13.73 -1.27 11.91
C ARG A 124 -12.81 -2.06 10.99
N THR A 125 -13.21 -2.23 9.76
CA THR A 125 -12.52 -3.05 8.77
C THR A 125 -11.54 -2.20 7.97
N GLN A 126 -10.36 -2.72 7.69
CA GLN A 126 -9.39 -2.12 6.76
C GLN A 126 -9.27 -3.01 5.53
N ILE A 127 -9.46 -2.42 4.36
CA ILE A 127 -9.42 -3.15 3.07
C ILE A 127 -8.23 -2.70 2.23
N ARG A 128 -7.55 -3.68 1.65
CA ARG A 128 -6.42 -3.49 0.72
C ARG A 128 -6.56 -4.37 -0.52
N HIS A 129 -5.85 -4.03 -1.57
CA HIS A 129 -5.66 -4.87 -2.76
C HIS A 129 -6.97 -5.36 -3.38
N VAL A 130 -7.85 -4.41 -3.70
CA VAL A 130 -9.14 -4.73 -4.32
C VAL A 130 -8.93 -5.24 -5.75
N SER A 131 -9.69 -6.27 -6.13
CA SER A 131 -9.72 -6.83 -7.49
C SER A 131 -11.15 -7.21 -7.88
N LEU A 132 -11.55 -6.87 -9.10
CA LEU A 132 -12.88 -7.11 -9.63
C LEU A 132 -12.86 -8.32 -10.60
N SER A 133 -13.81 -9.24 -10.44
CA SER A 133 -14.15 -10.20 -11.48
C SER A 133 -15.01 -9.51 -12.55
N ARG A 134 -14.49 -9.39 -13.76
CA ARG A 134 -15.26 -8.80 -14.86
C ARG A 134 -16.45 -9.66 -15.29
N ALA A 135 -16.35 -10.98 -15.11
CA ALA A 135 -17.42 -11.92 -15.45
C ALA A 135 -18.62 -11.76 -14.49
N THR A 136 -18.38 -11.87 -13.19
CA THR A 136 -19.44 -11.89 -12.18
C THR A 136 -19.76 -10.55 -11.57
N GLY A 137 -18.82 -9.59 -11.58
CA GLY A 137 -18.90 -8.33 -10.84
C GLY A 137 -18.56 -8.47 -9.35
N ASN A 138 -18.10 -9.64 -8.91
CA ASN A 138 -17.69 -9.88 -7.54
C ASN A 138 -16.34 -9.20 -7.26
N LEU A 139 -16.19 -8.66 -6.04
CA LEU A 139 -14.95 -8.08 -5.57
C LEU A 139 -14.25 -9.04 -4.63
N VAL A 140 -12.93 -9.14 -4.77
CA VAL A 140 -12.05 -9.80 -3.81
C VAL A 140 -11.04 -8.78 -3.31
N PHE A 141 -10.69 -8.86 -2.02
CA PHE A 141 -9.77 -7.92 -1.37
C PHE A 141 -9.15 -8.53 -0.11
N SER A 142 -8.13 -7.88 0.41
CA SER A 142 -7.52 -8.26 1.69
C SER A 142 -8.22 -7.50 2.82
N VAL A 143 -8.60 -8.21 3.87
CA VAL A 143 -9.17 -7.67 5.12
C VAL A 143 -8.08 -7.71 6.19
N LEU A 144 -7.66 -6.55 6.67
CA LEU A 144 -6.61 -6.44 7.69
C LEU A 144 -7.23 -6.40 9.09
N HIS A 145 -6.68 -7.22 9.98
CA HIS A 145 -7.13 -7.30 11.37
C HIS A 145 -6.14 -6.65 12.34
N GLN A 146 -6.64 -6.15 13.45
CA GLN A 146 -5.84 -5.48 14.49
C GLN A 146 -4.81 -6.39 15.17
N ASN A 147 -5.02 -7.72 15.10
CA ASN A 147 -4.09 -8.72 15.64
C ASN A 147 -2.87 -8.98 14.74
N GLY A 148 -2.76 -8.27 13.59
CA GLY A 148 -1.67 -8.39 12.63
C GLY A 148 -1.85 -9.51 11.59
N THR A 149 -3.04 -10.16 11.53
CA THR A 149 -3.41 -11.07 10.44
C THR A 149 -4.09 -10.31 9.31
N ALA A 150 -4.16 -10.95 8.14
CA ALA A 150 -4.98 -10.48 7.04
C ALA A 150 -5.63 -11.67 6.33
N ASN A 151 -6.91 -11.55 6.02
CA ASN A 151 -7.69 -12.59 5.36
C ASN A 151 -8.15 -12.12 3.98
N ILE A 152 -8.47 -13.05 3.09
CA ILE A 152 -9.10 -12.75 1.81
C ILE A 152 -10.61 -12.65 2.00
N GLY A 153 -11.17 -11.50 1.68
CA GLY A 153 -12.61 -11.24 1.67
C GLY A 153 -13.18 -11.23 0.26
N VAL A 154 -14.41 -11.74 0.11
CA VAL A 154 -15.19 -11.65 -1.12
C VAL A 154 -16.50 -10.92 -0.88
N LYS A 155 -16.81 -9.97 -1.75
CA LYS A 155 -18.10 -9.28 -1.82
C LYS A 155 -18.81 -9.66 -3.11
N ILE A 156 -19.95 -10.32 -2.96
CA ILE A 156 -20.80 -10.69 -4.09
C ILE A 156 -21.49 -9.43 -4.63
N ALA A 157 -21.60 -9.34 -5.94
CA ALA A 157 -22.28 -8.23 -6.62
C ALA A 157 -23.75 -8.18 -6.16
N GLY A 158 -24.22 -6.99 -5.78
CA GLY A 158 -25.59 -6.78 -5.28
C GLY A 158 -25.82 -7.09 -3.80
N GLU A 159 -24.91 -7.77 -3.10
CA GLU A 159 -25.02 -8.01 -1.66
C GLU A 159 -24.50 -6.83 -0.82
N GLY A 160 -25.08 -6.65 0.38
CA GLY A 160 -24.73 -5.55 1.27
C GLY A 160 -23.43 -5.77 2.07
N GLY A 161 -23.00 -7.02 2.26
CA GLY A 161 -21.84 -7.40 3.06
C GLY A 161 -20.69 -8.04 2.26
N TYR A 162 -19.73 -8.58 2.97
CA TYR A 162 -18.67 -9.45 2.43
C TYR A 162 -18.49 -10.68 3.33
N LYS A 163 -17.84 -11.71 2.81
CA LYS A 163 -17.46 -12.91 3.54
C LYS A 163 -15.95 -13.08 3.46
N GLU A 164 -15.33 -13.46 4.58
CA GLU A 164 -13.93 -13.88 4.59
C GLU A 164 -13.82 -15.35 4.14
N LEU A 165 -12.88 -15.60 3.24
CA LEU A 165 -12.63 -16.91 2.63
C LEU A 165 -11.50 -17.66 3.32
N THR A 166 -10.53 -16.93 3.89
CA THR A 166 -9.38 -17.48 4.61
C THR A 166 -9.42 -17.04 6.07
N GLU A 167 -8.78 -17.84 6.92
CA GLU A 167 -8.70 -17.59 8.37
C GLU A 167 -7.39 -18.15 8.94
N GLY A 168 -7.07 -17.80 10.19
CA GLY A 168 -5.91 -18.34 10.90
C GLY A 168 -4.81 -17.31 11.12
N ASP A 169 -3.63 -17.80 11.54
CA ASP A 169 -2.45 -16.97 11.76
C ASP A 169 -1.66 -16.79 10.47
N SER A 170 -2.33 -16.21 9.46
CA SER A 170 -1.76 -15.88 8.14
C SER A 170 -1.93 -14.40 7.82
N PHE A 171 -1.12 -13.95 6.87
CA PHE A 171 -1.20 -12.61 6.28
C PHE A 171 -1.44 -12.75 4.78
N ASP A 172 -2.73 -12.96 4.43
CA ASP A 172 -3.20 -13.23 3.09
C ASP A 172 -3.56 -11.92 2.39
N THR A 173 -2.84 -11.61 1.31
CA THR A 173 -2.97 -10.31 0.65
C THR A 173 -2.83 -10.39 -0.86
N ALA A 174 -3.12 -9.27 -1.53
CA ALA A 174 -3.04 -9.10 -2.99
C ALA A 174 -3.83 -10.15 -3.80
N PRO A 175 -5.11 -10.39 -3.46
CA PRO A 175 -5.91 -11.34 -4.22
C PRO A 175 -6.20 -10.83 -5.63
N ARG A 176 -6.24 -11.77 -6.58
CA ARG A 176 -6.63 -11.56 -7.97
C ARG A 176 -7.50 -12.71 -8.46
N TRP A 177 -8.52 -12.38 -9.24
CA TRP A 177 -9.30 -13.38 -9.94
C TRP A 177 -8.47 -14.05 -11.05
N VAL A 178 -8.62 -15.34 -11.21
CA VAL A 178 -8.01 -16.08 -12.31
C VAL A 178 -8.84 -15.84 -13.58
N PRO A 179 -8.26 -15.31 -14.67
CA PRO A 179 -8.98 -15.09 -15.90
C PRO A 179 -9.61 -16.37 -16.45
N GLY A 180 -10.88 -16.28 -16.90
CA GLY A 180 -11.63 -17.44 -17.41
C GLY A 180 -12.22 -18.34 -16.33
N SER A 181 -12.03 -18.04 -15.03
CA SER A 181 -12.68 -18.71 -13.92
C SER A 181 -13.55 -17.73 -13.13
N GLU A 182 -14.71 -18.19 -12.69
CA GLU A 182 -15.62 -17.41 -11.81
C GLU A 182 -15.39 -17.72 -10.33
N THR A 183 -14.66 -18.81 -10.02
CA THR A 183 -14.48 -19.33 -8.66
C THR A 183 -13.06 -19.25 -8.16
N LYS A 184 -12.05 -19.20 -9.05
CA LYS A 184 -10.64 -19.28 -8.65
C LYS A 184 -10.03 -17.89 -8.43
N ILE A 185 -9.36 -17.78 -7.29
CA ILE A 185 -8.55 -16.60 -6.93
C ILE A 185 -7.12 -17.05 -6.64
N ILE A 186 -6.16 -16.16 -6.89
CA ILE A 186 -4.77 -16.32 -6.49
C ILE A 186 -4.38 -15.18 -5.57
N PHE A 187 -3.54 -15.44 -4.59
CA PHE A 187 -3.09 -14.44 -3.62
C PHE A 187 -1.74 -14.81 -3.04
N GLN A 188 -1.13 -13.88 -2.34
CA GLN A 188 0.09 -14.13 -1.58
C GLN A 188 -0.26 -14.37 -0.11
N SER A 189 0.44 -15.31 0.53
CA SER A 189 0.24 -15.70 1.92
C SER A 189 1.56 -15.83 2.66
N ALA A 190 1.63 -15.31 3.87
CA ALA A 190 2.75 -15.50 4.79
C ALA A 190 2.24 -15.92 6.17
N GLY A 191 2.91 -16.84 6.82
CA GLY A 191 2.61 -17.21 8.20
C GLY A 191 2.92 -16.03 9.15
N VAL A 192 2.06 -15.79 10.13
CA VAL A 192 2.24 -14.80 11.19
C VAL A 192 2.94 -15.46 12.38
N GLY A 193 4.18 -15.04 12.64
CA GLY A 193 4.91 -15.42 13.85
C GLY A 193 4.43 -14.58 15.04
N ARG A 194 4.19 -15.24 16.19
CA ARG A 194 3.81 -14.58 17.44
C ARG A 194 4.87 -14.77 18.52
N ASN A 195 5.00 -13.79 19.39
CA ASN A 195 5.84 -13.90 20.57
C ASN A 195 5.14 -14.72 21.68
N GLU A 196 5.84 -14.95 22.81
CA GLU A 196 5.31 -15.69 23.97
C GLU A 196 4.03 -15.09 24.57
N ARG A 197 3.73 -13.81 24.28
CA ARG A 197 2.52 -13.11 24.72
C ARG A 197 1.39 -13.14 23.66
N GLY A 198 1.56 -13.90 22.57
CA GLY A 198 0.60 -13.98 21.48
C GLY A 198 0.53 -12.75 20.58
N GLN A 199 1.44 -11.78 20.74
CA GLN A 199 1.47 -10.57 19.91
C GLN A 199 2.22 -10.84 18.61
N PHE A 200 1.86 -10.08 17.54
CA PHE A 200 2.58 -10.10 16.28
C PHE A 200 4.08 -9.86 16.47
N ALA A 201 4.90 -10.73 15.93
CA ALA A 201 6.36 -10.65 16.00
C ALA A 201 7.01 -10.48 14.65
N ALA A 202 6.61 -11.27 13.64
CA ALA A 202 7.20 -11.23 12.30
C ALA A 202 6.28 -11.90 11.28
N LEU A 203 6.57 -11.70 9.99
CA LEU A 203 6.02 -12.47 8.88
C LEU A 203 7.05 -13.48 8.38
N GLY A 204 6.59 -14.66 8.03
CA GLY A 204 7.34 -15.64 7.26
C GLY A 204 7.53 -15.17 5.81
N PRO A 205 8.23 -15.97 4.97
CA PRO A 205 8.31 -15.72 3.55
C PRO A 205 6.91 -15.85 2.92
N PHE A 206 6.64 -14.98 1.95
CA PHE A 206 5.38 -15.03 1.20
C PHE A 206 5.44 -16.14 0.14
N SER A 207 4.44 -17.02 0.17
CA SER A 207 4.11 -17.99 -0.88
C SER A 207 2.96 -17.51 -1.75
N LEU A 208 2.76 -18.12 -2.93
CA LEU A 208 1.57 -17.89 -3.75
C LEU A 208 0.61 -19.05 -3.61
N GLN A 209 -0.64 -18.72 -3.31
CA GLN A 209 -1.73 -19.67 -3.11
C GLN A 209 -2.82 -19.46 -4.17
N GLN A 210 -3.47 -20.52 -4.55
CA GLN A 210 -4.72 -20.52 -5.30
C GLN A 210 -5.84 -21.09 -4.44
N PHE A 211 -6.98 -20.43 -4.43
CA PHE A 211 -8.17 -20.87 -3.70
C PHE A 211 -9.35 -20.95 -4.66
N ASP A 212 -10.11 -22.03 -4.58
CA ASP A 212 -11.37 -22.20 -5.30
C ASP A 212 -12.53 -21.90 -4.33
N THR A 213 -13.30 -20.86 -4.62
CA THR A 213 -14.39 -20.39 -3.75
C THR A 213 -15.59 -21.33 -3.74
N GLU A 214 -15.73 -22.24 -4.70
CA GLU A 214 -16.81 -23.21 -4.78
C GLU A 214 -16.48 -24.48 -3.99
N THR A 215 -15.29 -25.03 -4.18
CA THR A 215 -14.85 -26.27 -3.52
C THR A 215 -14.21 -26.03 -2.15
N GLY A 216 -13.71 -24.82 -1.89
CA GLY A 216 -12.92 -24.51 -0.69
C GLY A 216 -11.49 -25.05 -0.76
N GLU A 217 -11.06 -25.58 -1.91
CA GLU A 217 -9.73 -26.16 -2.09
C GLU A 217 -8.66 -25.06 -2.18
N MET A 218 -7.55 -25.24 -1.43
CA MET A 218 -6.38 -24.38 -1.47
C MET A 218 -5.17 -25.14 -2.03
N THR A 219 -4.50 -24.54 -3.01
CA THR A 219 -3.33 -25.13 -3.67
C THR A 219 -2.16 -24.14 -3.64
N THR A 220 -0.97 -24.59 -3.21
CA THR A 220 0.25 -23.80 -3.26
C THR A 220 0.83 -23.79 -4.66
N LEU A 221 0.98 -22.61 -5.27
CA LEU A 221 1.55 -22.41 -6.60
C LEU A 221 3.07 -22.25 -6.56
N LEU A 222 3.58 -21.47 -5.60
CA LEU A 222 5.00 -21.19 -5.41
C LEU A 222 5.32 -20.96 -3.93
N GLU A 223 6.39 -21.59 -3.47
CA GLU A 223 6.91 -21.44 -2.11
C GLU A 223 8.43 -21.63 -2.10
N ASP A 224 9.16 -20.77 -1.38
CA ASP A 224 10.59 -20.87 -1.16
C ASP A 224 10.96 -20.16 0.14
N PRO A 225 11.70 -20.79 1.07
CA PRO A 225 12.06 -20.16 2.34
C PRO A 225 13.08 -19.01 2.23
N GLN A 226 13.67 -18.79 1.05
CA GLN A 226 14.68 -17.74 0.81
C GLN A 226 14.10 -16.52 0.09
N PHE A 227 12.92 -16.65 -0.51
CA PHE A 227 12.30 -15.61 -1.33
C PHE A 227 10.87 -15.34 -0.90
N ASP A 228 10.47 -14.10 -1.06
CA ASP A 228 9.06 -13.68 -1.09
C ASP A 228 8.56 -13.71 -2.53
N TYR A 229 7.35 -14.23 -2.71
CA TYR A 229 6.58 -14.16 -3.95
C TYR A 229 5.39 -13.26 -3.74
N LEU A 230 5.28 -12.17 -4.52
CA LEU A 230 4.36 -11.08 -4.24
C LEU A 230 3.53 -10.71 -5.47
N ALA A 231 2.35 -10.13 -5.22
CA ALA A 231 1.46 -9.53 -6.23
C ALA A 231 1.17 -10.48 -7.41
N PRO A 232 0.64 -11.70 -7.18
CA PRO A 232 0.40 -12.67 -8.26
C PRO A 232 -0.65 -12.16 -9.23
N GLN A 233 -0.45 -12.44 -10.54
CA GLN A 233 -1.42 -12.22 -11.59
C GLN A 233 -1.34 -13.34 -12.60
N MET A 234 -2.45 -14.08 -12.79
CA MET A 234 -2.58 -15.07 -13.85
C MET A 234 -3.02 -14.40 -15.14
N LEU A 235 -2.43 -14.79 -16.26
CA LEU A 235 -2.88 -14.37 -17.60
C LEU A 235 -3.87 -15.38 -18.17
N ALA A 236 -4.63 -14.96 -19.19
CA ALA A 236 -5.63 -15.81 -19.84
C ALA A 236 -5.02 -17.06 -20.51
N ASP A 237 -3.75 -17.03 -20.85
CA ASP A 237 -2.99 -18.15 -21.42
C ASP A 237 -2.35 -19.07 -20.37
N GLY A 238 -2.65 -18.86 -19.08
CA GLY A 238 -2.15 -19.66 -17.96
C GLY A 238 -0.75 -19.29 -17.48
N ARG A 239 -0.11 -18.25 -18.04
CA ARG A 239 1.14 -17.71 -17.49
C ARG A 239 0.88 -17.00 -16.17
N LEU A 240 1.79 -17.19 -15.20
CA LEU A 240 1.74 -16.56 -13.89
C LEU A 240 2.82 -15.47 -13.81
N LEU A 241 2.41 -14.24 -13.57
CA LEU A 241 3.31 -13.14 -13.25
C LEU A 241 3.34 -12.91 -11.74
N TYR A 242 4.53 -12.55 -11.22
CA TYR A 242 4.73 -12.25 -9.80
C TYR A 242 6.03 -11.49 -9.59
N ILE A 243 6.12 -10.78 -8.48
CA ILE A 243 7.36 -10.15 -8.02
C ILE A 243 8.06 -11.13 -7.09
N ARG A 244 9.34 -11.44 -7.36
CA ARG A 244 10.21 -12.20 -6.48
C ARG A 244 11.21 -11.26 -5.83
N ARG A 245 11.39 -11.37 -4.51
CA ARG A 245 12.43 -10.66 -3.79
C ARG A 245 13.09 -11.56 -2.74
N PRO A 246 14.35 -11.33 -2.36
CA PRO A 246 14.96 -12.03 -1.24
C PRO A 246 14.20 -11.77 0.05
N TRP A 247 13.86 -12.83 0.80
CA TRP A 247 13.23 -12.67 2.11
C TRP A 247 14.21 -12.12 3.13
N SER A 248 13.84 -11.05 3.83
CA SER A 248 14.71 -10.31 4.75
C SER A 248 14.56 -10.72 6.22
N GLY A 249 13.70 -11.69 6.54
CA GLY A 249 13.39 -12.11 7.91
C GLY A 249 14.55 -12.77 8.68
N ARG A 250 15.57 -13.25 8.00
CA ARG A 250 16.87 -13.56 8.60
C ARG A 250 17.78 -12.32 8.52
N GLN A 251 17.60 -11.37 9.43
CA GLN A 251 18.69 -10.44 9.71
C GLN A 251 19.87 -11.30 10.14
N ARG A 252 20.85 -11.50 9.25
CA ARG A 252 22.19 -11.90 9.64
C ARG A 252 22.66 -10.79 10.58
N VAL A 253 22.62 -11.07 11.88
CA VAL A 253 23.22 -10.20 12.87
C VAL A 253 24.69 -10.12 12.52
N ASN A 254 25.08 -9.04 11.86
CA ASN A 254 26.46 -8.82 11.48
C ASN A 254 27.22 -8.57 12.80
N PRO A 255 28.13 -9.45 13.25
CA PRO A 255 28.79 -9.30 14.55
C PRO A 255 29.50 -7.95 14.69
N LEU A 256 29.93 -7.33 13.60
CA LEU A 256 30.50 -5.98 13.55
C LEU A 256 29.49 -4.90 13.99
N HIS A 257 28.19 -5.07 13.71
CA HIS A 257 27.15 -4.14 14.19
C HIS A 257 26.92 -4.29 15.69
N LEU A 258 26.98 -5.52 16.24
CA LEU A 258 26.89 -5.75 17.69
C LEU A 258 28.03 -5.07 18.43
N ILE A 259 29.26 -5.16 17.93
CA ILE A 259 30.43 -4.51 18.51
C ILE A 259 30.28 -2.98 18.43
N LYS A 260 29.84 -2.44 17.30
CA LYS A 260 29.59 -1.00 17.12
C LYS A 260 28.47 -0.51 18.04
N ASP A 261 27.39 -1.27 18.21
CA ASP A 261 26.28 -0.94 19.10
C ASP A 261 26.70 -1.03 20.58
N ALA A 262 27.51 -2.01 20.95
CA ALA A 262 28.07 -2.13 22.30
C ALA A 262 29.00 -0.96 22.65
N VAL A 263 29.83 -0.52 21.73
CA VAL A 263 30.73 0.65 21.91
C VAL A 263 29.95 1.96 21.99
N LEU A 264 28.87 2.08 21.20
CA LEU A 264 28.03 3.29 21.19
C LEU A 264 26.96 3.30 22.28
N PHE A 265 26.69 2.17 22.95
CA PHE A 265 25.69 2.04 23.99
C PHE A 265 25.85 3.04 25.16
N PRO A 266 27.05 3.23 25.75
CA PRO A 266 27.21 4.20 26.85
C PRO A 266 26.94 5.63 26.39
N PHE A 267 27.28 6.00 25.15
CA PHE A 267 27.00 7.33 24.61
C PHE A 267 25.50 7.53 24.34
N ARG A 268 24.81 6.51 23.84
CA ARG A 268 23.34 6.53 23.67
C ARG A 268 22.63 6.61 25.01
N LEU A 269 23.11 5.91 26.03
CA LEU A 269 22.58 5.94 27.39
C LEU A 269 22.77 7.32 28.02
N ALA A 270 23.96 7.91 27.89
CA ALA A 270 24.25 9.26 28.39
C ALA A 270 23.38 10.31 27.69
N TYR A 271 23.17 10.17 26.37
CA TYR A 271 22.26 11.04 25.61
C TYR A 271 20.79 10.87 26.03
N ALA A 272 20.31 9.66 26.24
CA ALA A 272 18.96 9.39 26.73
C ALA A 272 18.75 9.97 28.14
N PHE A 273 19.75 9.85 29.02
CA PHE A 273 19.72 10.45 30.34
C PHE A 273 19.71 11.98 30.29
N PHE A 274 20.48 12.59 29.40
CA PHE A 274 20.45 14.04 29.18
C PHE A 274 19.09 14.52 28.66
N GLN A 275 18.47 13.77 27.73
CA GLN A 275 17.12 14.08 27.25
C GLN A 275 16.07 13.94 28.35
N PHE A 276 16.23 12.96 29.21
CA PHE A 276 15.39 12.76 30.39
C PHE A 276 15.50 13.97 31.37
N LEU A 277 16.72 14.42 31.67
CA LEU A 277 16.94 15.62 32.48
C LEU A 277 16.39 16.88 31.84
N ASN A 278 16.51 17.00 30.53
CA ASN A 278 15.98 18.13 29.76
C ASN A 278 14.43 18.15 29.79
N PHE A 279 13.81 16.98 29.73
CA PHE A 279 12.36 16.80 29.91
C PHE A 279 11.91 17.22 31.31
N PHE A 280 12.60 16.77 32.36
CA PHE A 280 12.32 17.17 33.74
C PHE A 280 12.53 18.66 33.97
N SER A 281 13.61 19.25 33.46
CA SER A 281 13.85 20.68 33.55
C SER A 281 12.74 21.49 32.88
N ALA A 282 12.27 21.04 31.70
CA ALA A 282 11.16 21.69 30.98
C ALA A 282 9.84 21.63 31.77
N ILE A 283 9.57 20.53 32.49
CA ILE A 283 8.36 20.37 33.30
C ILE A 283 8.41 21.26 34.55
N PHE A 284 9.55 21.27 35.29
CA PHE A 284 9.64 21.92 36.59
C PHE A 284 10.03 23.40 36.50
N THR A 285 10.79 23.83 35.49
CA THR A 285 11.29 25.21 35.40
C THR A 285 10.74 25.99 34.19
N GLY A 286 9.98 25.32 33.31
CA GLY A 286 9.48 25.91 32.05
C GLY A 286 10.57 26.29 31.05
N ARG A 287 11.86 25.97 31.32
CA ARG A 287 13.00 26.26 30.45
C ARG A 287 13.76 24.98 30.11
N LYS A 288 14.08 24.80 28.82
CA LYS A 288 14.98 23.73 28.37
C LYS A 288 16.42 24.13 28.76
N LEU A 289 17.17 23.18 29.33
CA LEU A 289 18.61 23.32 29.46
C LEU A 289 19.19 23.51 28.06
N THR A 290 19.90 24.60 27.85
CA THR A 290 20.41 25.06 26.56
C THR A 290 20.82 23.94 25.63
N SER A 291 20.28 23.94 24.42
CA SER A 291 20.71 23.07 23.34
C SER A 291 22.11 23.46 22.87
N ALA A 292 23.14 22.80 23.36
CA ALA A 292 24.38 22.69 22.61
C ALA A 292 24.04 21.95 21.33
N GLY A 293 24.35 22.53 20.14
CA GLY A 293 23.98 22.00 18.84
C GLY A 293 24.42 20.56 18.60
N GLY A 294 23.60 19.64 19.05
CA GLY A 294 23.63 18.25 18.59
C GLY A 294 23.02 18.18 17.18
N PRO A 295 23.38 17.16 16.39
CA PRO A 295 22.75 16.96 15.08
C PRO A 295 21.23 17.00 15.32
N LYS A 296 20.53 17.86 14.54
CA LYS A 296 19.06 17.91 14.52
C LYS A 296 18.58 16.47 14.49
N GLY A 297 17.94 16.02 15.56
CA GLY A 297 17.25 14.74 15.55
C GLY A 297 16.41 14.76 14.29
N ASN A 298 16.64 13.81 13.38
CA ASN A 298 15.71 13.60 12.30
C ASN A 298 14.34 13.50 12.96
N ASP A 299 13.52 14.54 12.79
CA ASP A 299 12.08 14.38 12.91
C ASP A 299 11.80 13.11 12.13
N MET A 300 11.18 12.13 12.77
CA MET A 300 10.77 10.91 12.10
C MET A 300 9.91 11.36 10.93
N ASP A 301 10.58 11.45 9.78
CA ASP A 301 9.97 11.91 8.54
C ASP A 301 8.86 10.90 8.29
N MET A 302 7.59 11.31 8.39
CA MET A 302 6.41 10.49 8.16
C MET A 302 6.30 10.00 6.71
N LYS A 303 7.39 10.04 5.96
CA LYS A 303 7.59 9.48 4.62
C LYS A 303 8.03 8.02 4.62
N GLN A 304 7.92 7.35 5.77
CA GLN A 304 8.14 5.90 5.84
C GLN A 304 6.82 5.20 5.56
N MET A 305 6.79 4.36 4.54
CA MET A 305 5.60 3.62 4.16
C MET A 305 5.87 2.11 4.26
N MET A 306 4.91 1.40 4.86
CA MET A 306 4.93 -0.07 4.88
C MET A 306 4.40 -0.58 3.54
N ILE A 307 5.29 -1.14 2.73
CA ILE A 307 4.95 -1.78 1.47
C ILE A 307 5.27 -3.26 1.59
N TRP A 308 4.25 -4.09 1.42
CA TRP A 308 4.39 -5.56 1.51
C TRP A 308 5.11 -6.05 2.77
N GLY A 309 4.78 -5.49 3.93
CA GLY A 309 5.40 -5.83 5.21
C GLY A 309 6.82 -5.29 5.43
N ASN A 310 7.40 -4.51 4.49
CA ASN A 310 8.67 -3.83 4.66
C ASN A 310 8.50 -2.34 4.80
N LEU A 311 9.27 -1.76 5.73
CA LEU A 311 9.39 -0.33 5.87
C LEU A 311 10.27 0.22 4.76
N VAL A 312 9.67 0.92 3.80
CA VAL A 312 10.38 1.61 2.73
C VAL A 312 10.55 3.08 3.14
N ARG A 313 11.80 3.53 3.20
CA ARG A 313 12.12 4.92 3.49
C ARG A 313 12.12 5.70 2.18
N ALA A 314 11.21 6.66 2.03
CA ALA A 314 11.31 7.63 0.96
C ALA A 314 12.52 8.53 1.19
N GLN A 315 13.47 8.53 0.26
CA GLN A 315 14.54 9.51 0.28
C GLN A 315 13.99 10.86 -0.16
N SER A 316 14.39 11.94 0.52
CA SER A 316 13.99 13.30 0.15
C SER A 316 14.33 13.56 -1.32
N PRO A 317 13.44 14.20 -2.11
CA PRO A 317 13.70 14.47 -3.51
C PRO A 317 14.95 15.32 -3.65
N GLY A 318 15.99 14.77 -4.25
CA GLY A 318 17.05 15.55 -4.87
C GLY A 318 16.45 16.37 -6.02
N ARG A 319 17.17 17.39 -6.45
CA ARG A 319 16.76 18.35 -7.51
C ARG A 319 15.94 17.70 -8.65
N PRO A 320 14.97 18.42 -9.25
CA PRO A 320 14.00 17.89 -10.21
C PRO A 320 14.56 17.31 -11.52
N GLU A 321 15.85 17.29 -11.74
CA GLU A 321 16.50 16.89 -13.00
C GLU A 321 17.28 15.56 -12.92
N GLU A 322 17.43 14.94 -11.74
CA GLU A 322 18.05 13.63 -11.63
C GLU A 322 16.96 12.57 -11.36
N GLU A 323 16.98 11.47 -12.11
CA GLU A 323 16.18 10.27 -11.82
C GLU A 323 16.35 9.94 -10.34
N GLY A 324 15.30 10.19 -9.55
CA GLY A 324 15.31 9.87 -8.11
C GLY A 324 15.66 8.39 -7.92
N PRO A 325 16.41 8.04 -6.88
CA PRO A 325 16.79 6.63 -6.65
C PRO A 325 15.53 5.77 -6.56
N ASP A 326 15.60 4.57 -7.14
CA ASP A 326 14.53 3.58 -7.08
C ASP A 326 14.03 3.41 -5.64
N LEU A 327 12.70 3.41 -5.43
CA LEU A 327 12.11 3.21 -4.11
C LEU A 327 12.38 1.78 -3.59
N VAL A 328 12.50 0.84 -4.50
CA VAL A 328 12.79 -0.57 -4.20
C VAL A 328 14.10 -1.04 -4.83
N PRO A 329 14.82 -1.98 -4.18
CA PRO A 329 16.07 -2.51 -4.70
C PRO A 329 15.87 -3.25 -6.03
N LYS A 330 16.88 -3.29 -6.86
CA LYS A 330 16.90 -4.08 -8.12
C LYS A 330 16.71 -5.58 -7.91
N SER A 331 16.88 -6.09 -6.67
CA SER A 331 16.59 -7.47 -6.29
C SER A 331 15.07 -7.80 -6.21
N TRP A 332 14.20 -6.80 -6.37
CA TRP A 332 12.77 -7.00 -6.57
C TRP A 332 12.51 -7.21 -8.04
N GLU A 333 12.35 -8.43 -8.47
CA GLU A 333 12.29 -8.82 -9.87
C GLU A 333 10.90 -9.25 -10.28
N LEU A 334 10.37 -8.72 -11.38
CA LEU A 334 9.15 -9.21 -12.01
C LEU A 334 9.46 -10.45 -12.85
N HIS A 335 8.83 -11.54 -12.52
CA HIS A 335 8.95 -12.82 -13.19
C HIS A 335 7.68 -13.21 -13.94
N CYS A 336 7.84 -13.94 -15.03
CA CYS A 336 6.77 -14.62 -15.75
C CYS A 336 7.10 -16.11 -15.78
N ARG A 337 6.18 -16.94 -15.25
CA ARG A 337 6.25 -18.40 -15.28
C ARG A 337 5.22 -18.93 -16.25
N THR A 338 5.65 -19.79 -17.16
CA THR A 338 4.78 -20.49 -18.10
C THR A 338 4.01 -21.63 -17.40
N ALA A 339 2.95 -22.12 -18.02
CA ALA A 339 2.25 -23.31 -17.55
C ALA A 339 3.14 -24.56 -17.49
N SER A 340 4.20 -24.63 -18.32
CA SER A 340 5.21 -25.69 -18.29
C SER A 340 6.21 -25.55 -17.13
N GLY A 341 6.17 -24.46 -16.34
CA GLY A 341 7.05 -24.21 -15.19
C GLY A 341 8.32 -23.43 -15.50
N GLU A 342 8.58 -23.08 -16.76
CA GLU A 342 9.71 -22.24 -17.15
C GLU A 342 9.51 -20.81 -16.65
N THR A 343 10.54 -20.23 -16.03
CA THR A 343 10.48 -18.89 -15.43
C THR A 343 11.46 -17.95 -16.13
N ARG A 344 10.99 -16.75 -16.49
CA ARG A 344 11.79 -15.68 -17.09
C ARG A 344 11.63 -14.38 -16.30
N THR A 345 12.73 -13.69 -16.04
CA THR A 345 12.71 -12.32 -15.49
C THR A 345 12.35 -11.34 -16.59
N LEU A 346 11.34 -10.50 -16.32
CA LEU A 346 10.89 -9.44 -17.24
C LEU A 346 11.54 -8.09 -16.92
N ALA A 347 11.64 -7.75 -15.62
CA ALA A 347 12.22 -6.49 -15.17
C ALA A 347 12.76 -6.61 -13.75
N ALA A 348 13.69 -5.72 -13.38
CA ALA A 348 14.25 -5.59 -12.04
C ALA A 348 13.82 -4.23 -11.43
N GLY A 349 13.77 -4.16 -10.09
CA GLY A 349 13.35 -2.96 -9.37
C GLY A 349 11.86 -2.66 -9.51
N VAL A 350 10.99 -3.69 -9.46
CA VAL A 350 9.55 -3.54 -9.65
C VAL A 350 8.84 -3.59 -8.30
N LEU A 351 8.08 -2.53 -7.99
CA LEU A 351 7.24 -2.42 -6.81
C LEU A 351 5.81 -2.91 -7.06
N ALA A 352 5.22 -2.50 -8.17
CA ALA A 352 3.88 -2.88 -8.60
C ALA A 352 3.80 -2.95 -10.13
N TYR A 353 2.87 -3.71 -10.63
CA TYR A 353 2.65 -3.87 -12.07
C TYR A 353 1.20 -4.24 -12.39
N ASP A 354 0.84 -4.08 -13.64
CA ASP A 354 -0.41 -4.59 -14.22
C ASP A 354 -0.17 -5.01 -15.67
N THR A 355 -1.08 -5.81 -16.22
CA THR A 355 -0.93 -6.40 -17.55
C THR A 355 -2.12 -6.10 -18.45
N ASN A 356 -1.80 -5.87 -19.72
CA ASN A 356 -2.79 -5.79 -20.80
C ASN A 356 -2.28 -6.63 -21.97
N ALA A 357 -3.17 -7.44 -22.55
CA ALA A 357 -2.80 -8.38 -23.61
C ALA A 357 -2.20 -7.68 -24.87
N GLU A 358 -2.67 -6.48 -25.19
CA GLU A 358 -2.25 -5.72 -26.35
C GLU A 358 -1.07 -4.78 -26.05
N ALA A 359 -1.13 -4.09 -24.91
CA ALA A 359 -0.15 -3.06 -24.54
C ALA A 359 1.12 -3.63 -23.88
N GLY A 360 1.03 -4.82 -23.24
CA GLY A 360 2.15 -5.43 -22.53
C GLY A 360 2.02 -5.32 -21.02
N VAL A 361 3.12 -5.02 -20.33
CA VAL A 361 3.19 -4.92 -18.86
C VAL A 361 3.56 -3.50 -18.46
N ILE A 362 2.71 -2.85 -17.66
CA ILE A 362 3.06 -1.60 -17.01
C ILE A 362 3.63 -1.89 -15.63
N CYS A 363 4.71 -1.24 -15.26
CA CYS A 363 5.35 -1.44 -13.95
C CYS A 363 5.89 -0.13 -13.37
N THR A 364 6.04 -0.10 -12.06
CA THR A 364 6.63 1.03 -11.33
C THR A 364 7.73 0.56 -10.38
N ASN A 365 8.78 1.38 -10.24
CA ASN A 365 9.81 1.24 -9.21
C ASN A 365 9.49 2.07 -7.94
N GLY A 366 8.31 2.70 -7.90
CA GLY A 366 7.85 3.61 -6.85
C GLY A 366 8.06 5.08 -7.15
N ASN A 367 8.98 5.45 -8.06
CA ASN A 367 9.27 6.83 -8.45
C ASN A 367 9.10 7.08 -9.96
N ALA A 368 8.95 6.03 -10.73
CA ALA A 368 8.71 6.13 -12.17
C ALA A 368 7.80 5.00 -12.64
N VAL A 369 7.10 5.23 -13.74
CA VAL A 369 6.28 4.23 -14.45
C VAL A 369 6.89 3.91 -15.79
N PHE A 370 6.98 2.62 -16.10
CA PHE A 370 7.52 2.08 -17.33
C PHE A 370 6.52 1.13 -18.00
N LEU A 371 6.48 1.14 -19.31
CA LEU A 371 5.76 0.17 -20.11
C LEU A 371 6.77 -0.81 -20.73
N LEU A 372 6.56 -2.10 -20.51
CA LEU A 372 7.30 -3.19 -21.14
C LEU A 372 6.43 -3.73 -22.28
N HIS A 373 6.81 -3.40 -23.48
CA HIS A 373 6.11 -3.87 -24.68
C HIS A 373 6.32 -5.38 -24.91
N PRO A 374 5.42 -6.07 -25.61
CA PRO A 374 5.57 -7.49 -25.90
C PRO A 374 6.84 -7.84 -26.67
N ASP A 375 7.41 -6.90 -27.43
CA ASP A 375 8.69 -7.03 -28.14
C ASP A 375 9.93 -6.91 -27.23
N GLY A 376 9.72 -6.63 -25.93
CA GLY A 376 10.77 -6.46 -24.93
C GLY A 376 11.31 -5.03 -24.80
N LYS A 377 10.80 -4.08 -25.59
CA LYS A 377 11.17 -2.67 -25.46
C LYS A 377 10.61 -2.09 -24.17
N LYS A 378 11.44 -1.35 -23.43
CA LYS A 378 11.04 -0.60 -22.24
C LYS A 378 10.84 0.87 -22.61
N GLU A 379 9.66 1.41 -22.32
CA GLU A 379 9.30 2.81 -22.53
C GLU A 379 9.06 3.48 -21.19
N HIS A 380 9.66 4.64 -20.96
CA HIS A 380 9.40 5.46 -19.77
C HIS A 380 8.13 6.30 -20.00
N ILE A 381 7.18 6.26 -19.04
CA ILE A 381 5.88 6.94 -19.15
C ILE A 381 5.85 8.24 -18.34
N LEU A 382 6.27 8.19 -17.06
CA LEU A 382 6.28 9.35 -16.19
C LEU A 382 7.17 9.14 -14.97
N ASN A 383 7.56 10.26 -14.33
CA ASN A 383 8.16 10.29 -12.99
C ASN A 383 7.15 10.89 -12.02
N GLU A 384 6.94 10.22 -10.90
CA GLU A 384 6.08 10.65 -9.80
C GLU A 384 6.55 10.01 -8.50
N HIS A 385 6.44 10.73 -7.39
CA HIS A 385 6.91 10.24 -6.10
C HIS A 385 5.91 9.30 -5.43
N MET A 386 6.40 8.21 -4.79
CA MET A 386 5.60 7.29 -3.99
C MET A 386 4.43 6.62 -4.76
N ILE A 387 4.68 6.15 -5.98
CA ILE A 387 3.71 5.36 -6.74
C ILE A 387 3.59 3.97 -6.12
N GLN A 388 2.43 3.65 -5.57
CA GLN A 388 2.16 2.40 -4.85
C GLN A 388 1.52 1.32 -5.72
N GLN A 389 0.69 1.75 -6.67
CA GLN A 389 -0.05 0.87 -7.58
C GLN A 389 -0.15 1.53 -8.95
N VAL A 390 -0.22 0.72 -9.99
CA VAL A 390 -0.41 1.15 -11.38
C VAL A 390 -1.33 0.17 -12.09
N PHE A 391 -2.24 0.68 -12.95
CA PHE A 391 -3.21 -0.11 -13.68
C PHE A 391 -3.44 0.44 -15.08
N PHE A 392 -3.71 -0.46 -16.01
CA PHE A 392 -4.29 -0.09 -17.29
C PHE A 392 -5.76 0.28 -17.13
N LEU A 393 -6.14 1.43 -17.65
CA LEU A 393 -7.56 1.75 -17.82
C LEU A 393 -8.03 1.26 -19.18
N PRO A 394 -9.02 0.36 -19.22
CA PRO A 394 -9.63 0.00 -20.48
C PRO A 394 -10.29 1.24 -21.09
N GLY A 395 -9.98 1.49 -22.36
CA GLY A 395 -10.60 2.53 -23.16
C GLY A 395 -12.04 2.22 -23.50
#